data_72b5b1d394f753e0e069be18b7564886
#
_entry.id   72b5b1d394f753e0e069be18b7564886
#
_cell.length_a   1.000
_cell.length_b   1.000
_cell.length_c   1.000
_cell.angle_alpha   90.00
_cell.angle_beta   90.00
_cell.angle_gamma   90.00
#
_symmetry.space_group_name_H-M   'P 1'
#
loop_
_entity.id
_entity.type
_entity.pdbx_description
1 polymer ?
#
loop_
_entity_poly.entity_id
_entity_poly.type
_entity_poly.pdbx_seq_one_letter_code
_entity_poly.pdbx_strand_id
1 'polypeptide(L)'
;MGTAYTPGLKVSPSTTIRKTRRLPLKGVVVTQIGEEVVPDAVVARTELPGIMQTLRVAEFMGLEPADVAKALKIKEGDVVEKGQVIAETRSLFGLMKNELKSPIAGTVELISPVSGHVGVRQKPTPVEVTAYIPGRIVDTIPEEGVVVETTGALIQGIFGVGGEKIGEIRVIVDGPDQIVDADAITEDLAGKIIVTGANITGAGLKKASALGISGVVTGGIVDLDLIDFLGYDIGVAITGQEHIPTTLIVTEGFGVMTMARRTFDLLKSLERRQASI
;
A
#
# COMPACT_ATOMS: atom_id res chain seq x y z
N MET A 1 26.55 14.79 -33.73
CA MET A 1 25.13 14.89 -33.35
C MET A 1 24.81 13.72 -32.45
N GLY A 2 24.69 13.93 -31.16
CA GLY A 2 24.27 12.88 -30.24
C GLY A 2 22.77 12.67 -30.42
N THR A 3 22.34 11.49 -30.90
CA THR A 3 20.94 11.06 -30.86
C THR A 3 20.62 10.72 -29.42
N ALA A 4 19.79 11.55 -28.77
CA ALA A 4 19.20 11.22 -27.50
C ALA A 4 18.30 10.00 -27.72
N TYR A 5 18.76 8.82 -27.29
CA TYR A 5 17.95 7.61 -27.26
C TYR A 5 16.99 7.74 -26.07
N THR A 6 15.73 8.04 -26.35
CA THR A 6 14.66 7.90 -25.35
C THR A 6 14.20 6.45 -25.39
N PRO A 7 14.46 5.64 -24.34
CA PRO A 7 13.97 4.27 -24.32
C PRO A 7 12.43 4.31 -24.42
N GLY A 8 11.88 3.79 -25.49
CA GLY A 8 10.43 3.59 -25.60
C GLY A 8 9.92 2.63 -24.52
N LEU A 9 8.64 2.72 -24.19
CA LEU A 9 7.99 1.80 -23.26
C LEU A 9 8.17 0.36 -23.72
N LYS A 10 8.51 -0.53 -22.78
CA LYS A 10 8.78 -1.93 -23.11
C LYS A 10 7.49 -2.71 -23.21
N VAL A 11 7.24 -3.28 -24.40
CA VAL A 11 6.15 -4.23 -24.67
C VAL A 11 6.78 -5.48 -25.25
N SER A 12 6.79 -6.58 -24.51
CA SER A 12 7.44 -7.84 -24.89
C SER A 12 6.55 -9.03 -24.53
N PRO A 13 6.30 -9.95 -25.47
CA PRO A 13 5.53 -11.17 -25.19
C PRO A 13 6.28 -12.17 -24.32
N SER A 14 7.60 -12.10 -24.29
CA SER A 14 8.47 -12.94 -23.44
C SER A 14 9.78 -12.24 -23.15
N THR A 15 10.11 -12.13 -21.88
CA THR A 15 11.41 -11.59 -21.43
C THR A 15 11.69 -12.10 -20.01
N THR A 16 12.97 -12.16 -19.66
CA THR A 16 13.32 -12.41 -18.25
C THR A 16 13.04 -11.15 -17.44
N ILE A 17 12.29 -11.30 -16.38
CA ILE A 17 11.88 -10.25 -15.44
C ILE A 17 12.52 -10.56 -14.10
N ARG A 18 13.22 -9.59 -13.54
CA ARG A 18 13.75 -9.64 -12.17
C ARG A 18 13.07 -8.58 -11.33
N LYS A 19 12.45 -8.99 -10.24
CA LYS A 19 11.80 -8.09 -9.30
C LYS A 19 12.50 -8.19 -7.95
N THR A 20 13.08 -7.07 -7.51
CA THR A 20 13.66 -6.98 -6.16
C THR A 20 12.53 -6.71 -5.18
N ARG A 21 12.41 -7.56 -4.17
CA ARG A 21 11.43 -7.46 -3.10
C ARG A 21 12.14 -7.09 -1.82
N ARG A 22 11.93 -5.87 -1.31
CA ARG A 22 12.62 -5.34 -0.13
C ARG A 22 11.68 -4.93 0.97
N LEU A 23 12.08 -5.21 2.19
CA LEU A 23 11.47 -4.69 3.40
C LEU A 23 11.77 -3.18 3.56
N PRO A 24 10.87 -2.41 4.19
CA PRO A 24 11.11 -1.01 4.51
C PRO A 24 12.16 -0.79 5.61
N LEU A 25 12.35 -1.79 6.47
CA LEU A 25 13.36 -1.86 7.52
C LEU A 25 14.01 -3.26 7.50
N LYS A 26 15.19 -3.39 8.09
CA LYS A 26 15.84 -4.68 8.28
C LYS A 26 14.94 -5.66 9.01
N GLY A 27 14.95 -6.91 8.55
CA GLY A 27 14.10 -7.97 9.08
C GLY A 27 14.63 -9.35 8.76
N VAL A 28 13.74 -10.30 8.48
CA VAL A 28 14.07 -11.69 8.24
C VAL A 28 13.64 -12.08 6.82
N VAL A 29 14.58 -12.55 6.02
CA VAL A 29 14.30 -13.22 4.73
C VAL A 29 13.89 -14.65 5.04
N VAL A 30 12.72 -15.09 4.54
CA VAL A 30 12.13 -16.38 4.87
C VAL A 30 12.22 -17.42 3.75
N THR A 31 12.81 -17.05 2.61
CA THR A 31 13.01 -17.93 1.44
C THR A 31 14.50 -18.06 1.11
N GLN A 32 14.84 -19.06 0.29
CA GLN A 32 16.22 -19.39 -0.08
C GLN A 32 16.45 -19.28 -1.58
N ILE A 33 17.71 -19.06 -1.98
CA ILE A 33 18.11 -19.05 -3.40
C ILE A 33 17.77 -20.40 -4.02
N GLY A 34 17.12 -20.38 -5.17
CA GLY A 34 16.68 -21.56 -5.91
C GLY A 34 15.25 -22.00 -5.60
N GLU A 35 14.61 -21.44 -4.59
CA GLU A 35 13.22 -21.74 -4.23
C GLU A 35 12.24 -21.16 -5.26
N GLU A 36 11.24 -21.97 -5.66
CA GLU A 36 10.13 -21.53 -6.50
C GLU A 36 9.04 -20.91 -5.62
N VAL A 37 8.55 -19.76 -6.03
CA VAL A 37 7.55 -19.00 -5.28
C VAL A 37 6.35 -18.63 -6.15
N VAL A 38 5.19 -18.59 -5.52
CA VAL A 38 3.95 -18.01 -6.09
C VAL A 38 3.83 -16.54 -5.70
N PRO A 39 3.03 -15.73 -6.39
CA PRO A 39 3.00 -14.27 -6.21
C PRO A 39 2.67 -13.80 -4.79
N ASP A 40 1.83 -14.53 -4.06
CA ASP A 40 1.40 -14.24 -2.69
C ASP A 40 2.29 -14.86 -1.60
N ALA A 41 3.31 -15.64 -1.99
CA ALA A 41 4.25 -16.21 -1.04
C ALA A 41 5.03 -15.09 -0.32
N VAL A 42 5.04 -15.12 1.01
CA VAL A 42 5.84 -14.19 1.82
C VAL A 42 7.32 -14.55 1.65
N VAL A 43 8.13 -13.58 1.22
CA VAL A 43 9.58 -13.77 0.98
C VAL A 43 10.44 -13.11 2.06
N ALA A 44 9.93 -12.09 2.71
CA ALA A 44 10.60 -11.42 3.82
C ALA A 44 9.59 -10.78 4.76
N ARG A 45 9.95 -10.63 6.04
CA ARG A 45 9.11 -10.00 7.06
C ARG A 45 9.92 -9.16 8.04
N THR A 46 9.30 -8.13 8.57
CA THR A 46 9.85 -7.28 9.63
C THR A 46 8.74 -6.78 10.55
N GLU A 47 9.12 -6.13 11.63
CA GLU A 47 8.19 -5.44 12.51
C GLU A 47 8.52 -3.96 12.53
N LEU A 48 7.57 -3.11 12.14
CA LEU A 48 7.71 -1.67 12.31
C LEU A 48 7.53 -1.33 13.78
N PRO A 49 8.49 -0.62 14.41
CA PRO A 49 8.35 -0.18 15.79
C PRO A 49 7.06 0.61 16.00
N GLY A 50 6.34 0.28 17.05
CA GLY A 50 5.12 1.02 17.40
C GLY A 50 5.42 2.49 17.67
N ILE A 51 4.47 3.36 17.39
CA ILE A 51 4.58 4.80 17.65
C ILE A 51 4.60 5.03 19.16
N MET A 52 5.55 5.83 19.65
CA MET A 52 5.56 6.29 21.03
C MET A 52 4.69 7.53 21.14
N GLN A 53 3.69 7.49 22.02
CA GLN A 53 2.90 8.65 22.38
C GLN A 53 3.29 9.13 23.77
N THR A 54 3.67 10.41 23.86
CA THR A 54 4.00 11.05 25.12
C THR A 54 2.73 11.65 25.74
N LEU A 55 2.40 11.21 26.95
CA LEU A 55 1.27 11.69 27.74
C LEU A 55 1.79 12.69 28.77
N ARG A 56 1.29 13.92 28.75
CA ARG A 56 1.69 15.02 29.63
C ARG A 56 0.92 14.95 30.94
N VAL A 57 1.25 13.95 31.76
CA VAL A 57 0.50 13.64 32.97
C VAL A 57 0.53 14.79 33.99
N ALA A 58 1.69 15.42 34.20
CA ALA A 58 1.83 16.57 35.11
C ALA A 58 0.87 17.71 34.72
N GLU A 59 0.89 18.12 33.46
CA GLU A 59 0.05 19.21 32.95
C GLU A 59 -1.45 18.86 33.06
N PHE A 60 -1.83 17.65 32.62
CA PHE A 60 -3.22 17.22 32.63
C PHE A 60 -3.81 17.11 34.05
N MET A 61 -3.00 16.62 34.97
CA MET A 61 -3.41 16.40 36.38
C MET A 61 -3.22 17.64 37.25
N GLY A 62 -2.52 18.68 36.76
CA GLY A 62 -2.17 19.88 37.56
C GLY A 62 -1.21 19.55 38.67
N LEU A 63 -0.24 18.67 38.46
CA LEU A 63 0.75 18.21 39.40
C LEU A 63 2.14 18.76 39.08
N GLU A 64 2.96 18.92 40.15
CA GLU A 64 4.39 19.07 39.91
C GLU A 64 4.99 17.76 39.39
N PRO A 65 5.97 17.81 38.47
CA PRO A 65 6.58 16.62 37.89
C PRO A 65 6.99 15.54 38.88
N ALA A 66 7.56 15.96 40.03
CA ALA A 66 8.01 15.06 41.08
C ALA A 66 6.87 14.30 41.78
N ASP A 67 5.65 14.83 41.75
CA ASP A 67 4.48 14.21 42.38
C ASP A 67 3.71 13.28 41.47
N VAL A 68 3.99 13.29 40.15
CA VAL A 68 3.35 12.42 39.16
C VAL A 68 3.46 10.95 39.53
N ALA A 69 4.62 10.50 39.99
CA ALA A 69 4.86 9.11 40.36
C ALA A 69 3.88 8.60 41.44
N LYS A 70 3.41 9.49 42.35
CA LYS A 70 2.44 9.15 43.42
C LYS A 70 1.02 8.98 42.88
N ALA A 71 0.70 9.67 41.78
CA ALA A 71 -0.62 9.61 41.10
C ALA A 71 -0.73 8.47 40.11
N LEU A 72 0.40 7.96 39.61
CA LEU A 72 0.41 6.88 38.62
C LEU A 72 -0.09 5.55 39.22
N LYS A 73 -0.88 4.84 38.44
CA LYS A 73 -1.32 3.45 38.68
C LYS A 73 -0.58 2.42 37.84
N ILE A 74 0.41 2.88 37.11
CA ILE A 74 1.22 2.12 36.18
C ILE A 74 2.72 2.35 36.49
N LYS A 75 3.54 1.44 36.03
CA LYS A 75 5.00 1.50 36.07
C LYS A 75 5.61 1.23 34.71
N GLU A 76 6.87 1.50 34.50
CA GLU A 76 7.60 1.13 33.31
C GLU A 76 7.55 -0.39 33.10
N GLY A 77 7.28 -0.80 31.87
CA GLY A 77 7.05 -2.18 31.46
C GLY A 77 5.59 -2.65 31.50
N ASP A 78 4.68 -1.91 32.14
CA ASP A 78 3.27 -2.28 32.18
C ASP A 78 2.61 -2.15 30.79
N VAL A 79 1.74 -3.10 30.48
CA VAL A 79 0.87 -3.03 29.30
C VAL A 79 -0.41 -2.29 29.68
N VAL A 80 -0.78 -1.29 28.91
CA VAL A 80 -1.99 -0.51 29.10
C VAL A 80 -2.93 -0.64 27.91
N GLU A 81 -4.23 -0.59 28.18
CA GLU A 81 -5.25 -0.57 27.15
C GLU A 81 -5.77 0.85 26.89
N LYS A 82 -6.32 1.09 25.70
CA LYS A 82 -6.99 2.35 25.40
C LYS A 82 -8.18 2.55 26.34
N GLY A 83 -8.21 3.71 27.04
CA GLY A 83 -9.22 4.04 28.03
C GLY A 83 -8.93 3.55 29.45
N GLN A 84 -7.86 2.78 29.67
CA GLN A 84 -7.45 2.38 31.01
C GLN A 84 -6.98 3.59 31.82
N VAL A 85 -7.40 3.65 33.10
CA VAL A 85 -6.95 4.70 34.03
C VAL A 85 -5.49 4.47 34.39
N ILE A 86 -4.62 5.42 34.03
CA ILE A 86 -3.17 5.35 34.23
C ILE A 86 -2.68 6.25 35.37
N ALA A 87 -3.46 7.29 35.69
CA ALA A 87 -3.19 8.15 36.84
C ALA A 87 -4.49 8.58 37.51
N GLU A 88 -4.41 8.80 38.83
CA GLU A 88 -5.57 9.21 39.65
C GLU A 88 -5.13 10.15 40.75
N THR A 89 -5.83 11.27 40.92
CA THR A 89 -5.67 12.14 42.11
C THR A 89 -7.02 12.32 42.78
N ARG A 90 -7.00 12.54 44.10
CA ARG A 90 -8.17 12.86 44.91
C ARG A 90 -7.98 14.22 45.56
N SER A 91 -8.91 15.12 45.37
CA SER A 91 -8.91 16.47 45.90
C SER A 91 -10.12 16.67 46.83
N LEU A 92 -10.02 17.69 47.68
CA LEU A 92 -11.08 18.12 48.60
C LEU A 92 -11.68 16.97 49.46
N PHE A 93 -10.86 16.47 50.37
CA PHE A 93 -11.26 15.39 51.32
C PHE A 93 -11.71 14.09 50.61
N GLY A 94 -11.24 13.83 49.40
CA GLY A 94 -11.56 12.60 48.66
C GLY A 94 -12.85 12.64 47.86
N LEU A 95 -13.57 13.77 47.84
CA LEU A 95 -14.87 13.91 47.15
C LEU A 95 -14.73 14.17 45.63
N MET A 96 -13.64 14.72 45.15
CA MET A 96 -13.38 14.92 43.73
C MET A 96 -12.23 14.01 43.26
N LYS A 97 -12.52 13.17 42.29
CA LYS A 97 -11.60 12.24 41.66
C LYS A 97 -11.25 12.77 40.26
N ASN A 98 -9.96 12.98 40.02
CA ASN A 98 -9.44 13.32 38.70
C ASN A 98 -8.67 12.11 38.14
N GLU A 99 -9.05 11.61 36.97
CA GLU A 99 -8.48 10.44 36.31
C GLU A 99 -7.91 10.80 34.97
N LEU A 100 -6.72 10.32 34.67
CA LEU A 100 -6.17 10.32 33.32
C LEU A 100 -6.27 8.91 32.75
N LYS A 101 -6.83 8.80 31.56
CA LYS A 101 -6.96 7.54 30.82
C LYS A 101 -5.96 7.50 29.67
N SER A 102 -5.41 6.32 29.38
CA SER A 102 -4.57 6.14 28.22
C SER A 102 -5.35 6.33 26.92
N PRO A 103 -4.92 7.22 26.02
CA PRO A 103 -5.58 7.38 24.70
C PRO A 103 -5.27 6.24 23.74
N ILE A 104 -4.24 5.43 24.01
CA ILE A 104 -3.79 4.32 23.18
C ILE A 104 -3.55 3.07 24.01
N ALA A 105 -3.55 1.92 23.35
CA ALA A 105 -3.03 0.67 23.91
C ALA A 105 -1.53 0.55 23.61
N GLY A 106 -0.75 0.02 24.56
CA GLY A 106 0.70 -0.14 24.38
C GLY A 106 1.41 -0.52 25.66
N THR A 107 2.73 -0.41 25.63
CA THR A 107 3.60 -0.65 26.79
C THR A 107 4.15 0.69 27.31
N VAL A 108 4.12 0.88 28.60
CA VAL A 108 4.75 2.03 29.26
C VAL A 108 6.26 1.87 29.16
N GLU A 109 6.91 2.73 28.40
CA GLU A 109 8.34 2.61 28.11
C GLU A 109 9.17 3.63 28.89
N LEU A 110 8.56 4.74 29.26
CA LEU A 110 9.23 5.83 29.95
C LEU A 110 8.29 6.52 30.94
N ILE A 111 8.76 6.74 32.14
CA ILE A 111 8.16 7.65 33.13
C ILE A 111 9.22 8.67 33.53
N SER A 112 9.08 9.92 33.08
CA SER A 112 10.07 10.98 33.35
C SER A 112 9.76 11.69 34.65
N PRO A 113 10.61 11.56 35.68
CA PRO A 113 10.43 12.30 36.94
C PRO A 113 10.74 13.80 36.81
N VAL A 114 11.45 14.19 35.73
CA VAL A 114 11.85 15.58 35.48
C VAL A 114 10.73 16.38 34.82
N SER A 115 10.03 15.77 33.86
CA SER A 115 8.96 16.44 33.12
C SER A 115 7.55 16.00 33.52
N GLY A 116 7.42 14.92 34.29
CA GLY A 116 6.14 14.32 34.63
C GLY A 116 5.40 13.71 33.44
N HIS A 117 6.12 13.37 32.36
CA HIS A 117 5.56 12.74 31.17
C HIS A 117 5.66 11.22 31.29
N VAL A 118 4.68 10.55 30.65
CA VAL A 118 4.66 9.09 30.48
C VAL A 118 4.67 8.78 28.99
N GLY A 119 5.65 7.99 28.55
CA GLY A 119 5.75 7.47 27.19
C GLY A 119 5.08 6.10 27.08
N VAL A 120 4.08 5.98 26.22
CA VAL A 120 3.43 4.70 25.90
C VAL A 120 3.73 4.35 24.45
N ARG A 121 4.37 3.20 24.22
CA ARG A 121 4.68 2.69 22.89
C ARG A 121 3.61 1.69 22.46
N GLN A 122 3.04 1.91 21.27
CA GLN A 122 2.14 0.95 20.64
C GLN A 122 2.86 -0.36 20.32
N LYS A 123 2.10 -1.44 20.16
CA LYS A 123 2.66 -2.72 19.68
C LYS A 123 3.30 -2.53 18.30
N PRO A 124 4.39 -3.24 18.02
CA PRO A 124 4.94 -3.29 16.67
C PRO A 124 3.90 -3.76 15.65
N THR A 125 3.98 -3.21 14.44
CA THR A 125 3.13 -3.63 13.32
C THR A 125 3.92 -4.56 12.43
N PRO A 126 3.48 -5.83 12.23
CA PRO A 126 4.14 -6.73 11.31
C PRO A 126 3.99 -6.23 9.87
N VAL A 127 5.06 -6.31 9.10
CA VAL A 127 5.12 -6.00 7.67
C VAL A 127 5.71 -7.19 6.95
N GLU A 128 4.99 -7.67 5.95
CA GLU A 128 5.39 -8.77 5.09
C GLU A 128 5.53 -8.29 3.67
N VAL A 129 6.51 -8.80 2.97
CA VAL A 129 6.73 -8.58 1.54
C VAL A 129 6.55 -9.90 0.83
N THR A 130 5.63 -9.92 -0.14
CA THR A 130 5.36 -11.09 -0.98
C THR A 130 6.24 -11.11 -2.23
N ALA A 131 6.32 -12.24 -2.91
CA ALA A 131 7.07 -12.40 -4.16
C ALA A 131 6.54 -11.50 -5.29
N TYR A 132 5.22 -11.25 -5.31
CA TYR A 132 4.52 -10.41 -6.29
C TYR A 132 4.44 -11.01 -7.70
N ILE A 133 5.45 -11.73 -8.15
CA ILE A 133 5.47 -12.48 -9.40
C ILE A 133 5.77 -13.96 -9.12
N PRO A 134 5.20 -14.89 -9.90
CA PRO A 134 5.60 -16.30 -9.81
C PRO A 134 7.02 -16.45 -10.37
N GLY A 135 7.86 -17.26 -9.76
CA GLY A 135 9.21 -17.47 -10.27
C GLY A 135 10.14 -18.09 -9.26
N ARG A 136 11.42 -17.91 -9.49
CA ARG A 136 12.50 -18.47 -8.68
C ARG A 136 13.27 -17.38 -7.95
N ILE A 137 13.64 -17.62 -6.70
CA ILE A 137 14.55 -16.76 -5.97
C ILE A 137 15.95 -16.93 -6.55
N VAL A 138 16.51 -15.88 -7.14
CA VAL A 138 17.84 -15.90 -7.76
C VAL A 138 18.91 -15.22 -6.94
N ASP A 139 18.50 -14.38 -5.98
CA ASP A 139 19.44 -13.71 -5.07
C ASP A 139 18.73 -13.34 -3.76
N THR A 140 19.51 -13.24 -2.68
CA THR A 140 19.04 -12.78 -1.37
C THR A 140 19.85 -11.58 -0.91
N ILE A 141 19.15 -10.54 -0.41
CA ILE A 141 19.77 -9.38 0.20
C ILE A 141 19.63 -9.57 1.70
N PRO A 142 20.72 -9.87 2.42
CA PRO A 142 20.66 -10.21 3.85
C PRO A 142 19.89 -9.18 4.67
N GLU A 143 18.96 -9.62 5.49
CA GLU A 143 18.08 -8.80 6.34
C GLU A 143 17.14 -7.84 5.59
N GLU A 144 17.21 -7.73 4.26
CA GLU A 144 16.43 -6.75 3.49
C GLU A 144 15.41 -7.37 2.55
N GLY A 145 15.70 -8.52 1.92
CA GLY A 145 14.79 -9.09 0.94
C GLY A 145 15.41 -10.05 -0.06
N VAL A 146 14.78 -10.16 -1.23
CA VAL A 146 15.16 -11.13 -2.27
C VAL A 146 15.01 -10.55 -3.67
N VAL A 147 15.58 -11.25 -4.66
CA VAL A 147 15.32 -11.03 -6.08
C VAL A 147 14.58 -12.24 -6.64
N VAL A 148 13.35 -12.01 -7.11
CA VAL A 148 12.54 -13.02 -7.81
C VAL A 148 12.76 -12.87 -9.30
N GLU A 149 13.04 -13.98 -9.99
CA GLU A 149 13.18 -14.02 -11.44
C GLU A 149 12.09 -14.89 -12.06
N THR A 150 11.50 -14.41 -13.14
CA THR A 150 10.55 -15.14 -13.96
C THR A 150 10.76 -14.86 -15.44
N THR A 151 10.15 -15.69 -16.30
CA THR A 151 10.05 -15.41 -17.74
C THR A 151 8.59 -15.25 -18.11
N GLY A 152 8.25 -14.10 -18.69
CA GLY A 152 6.87 -13.81 -19.03
C GLY A 152 6.71 -12.60 -19.93
N ALA A 153 5.48 -12.23 -20.21
CA ALA A 153 5.16 -10.99 -20.91
C ALA A 153 5.41 -9.79 -19.98
N LEU A 154 5.91 -8.71 -20.55
CA LEU A 154 6.09 -7.44 -19.87
C LEU A 154 5.48 -6.32 -20.70
N ILE A 155 4.54 -5.61 -20.10
CA ILE A 155 3.92 -4.42 -20.68
C ILE A 155 4.15 -3.27 -19.71
N GLN A 156 4.85 -2.23 -20.18
CA GLN A 156 5.13 -1.04 -19.42
C GLN A 156 4.16 0.06 -19.83
N GLY A 157 3.43 0.63 -18.88
CA GLY A 157 2.62 1.83 -19.06
C GLY A 157 3.44 3.10 -18.86
N ILE A 158 2.93 4.20 -19.38
CA ILE A 158 3.53 5.54 -19.18
C ILE A 158 3.22 6.09 -17.79
N PHE A 159 2.08 5.67 -17.24
CA PHE A 159 1.60 6.12 -15.94
C PHE A 159 0.90 4.96 -15.22
N GLY A 160 1.02 4.95 -13.89
CA GLY A 160 0.31 4.00 -13.04
C GLY A 160 0.06 4.59 -11.66
N VAL A 161 -1.09 4.25 -11.08
CA VAL A 161 -1.47 4.66 -9.73
C VAL A 161 -2.23 3.54 -9.04
N GLY A 162 -2.02 3.41 -7.73
CA GLY A 162 -2.54 2.33 -6.89
C GLY A 162 -1.44 1.40 -6.41
N GLY A 163 -1.79 0.45 -5.55
CA GLY A 163 -0.86 -0.54 -5.01
C GLY A 163 -0.64 -1.72 -5.94
N GLU A 164 0.31 -2.58 -5.60
CA GLU A 164 0.54 -3.85 -6.29
C GLU A 164 -0.71 -4.75 -6.19
N LYS A 165 -1.18 -5.27 -7.32
CA LYS A 165 -2.34 -6.16 -7.41
C LYS A 165 -2.02 -7.37 -8.29
N ILE A 166 -2.73 -8.45 -8.03
CA ILE A 166 -2.66 -9.68 -8.80
C ILE A 166 -4.07 -10.03 -9.23
N GLY A 167 -4.25 -10.42 -10.48
CA GLY A 167 -5.56 -10.80 -11.01
C GLY A 167 -5.48 -11.46 -12.37
N GLU A 168 -6.60 -12.07 -12.76
CA GLU A 168 -6.77 -12.63 -14.10
C GLU A 168 -7.08 -11.51 -15.09
N ILE A 169 -6.43 -11.52 -16.25
CA ILE A 169 -6.67 -10.55 -17.32
C ILE A 169 -8.02 -10.82 -17.97
N ARG A 170 -8.83 -9.77 -18.12
CA ARG A 170 -10.11 -9.78 -18.86
C ARG A 170 -10.16 -8.60 -19.82
N VAL A 171 -10.19 -8.91 -21.12
CA VAL A 171 -10.37 -7.90 -22.17
C VAL A 171 -11.86 -7.69 -22.39
N ILE A 172 -12.36 -6.50 -22.05
CA ILE A 172 -13.80 -6.19 -22.04
C ILE A 172 -14.25 -5.35 -23.24
N VAL A 173 -13.39 -5.22 -24.23
CA VAL A 173 -13.63 -4.48 -25.50
C VAL A 173 -13.17 -5.29 -26.69
N ASP A 174 -13.72 -5.02 -27.86
CA ASP A 174 -13.36 -5.69 -29.10
C ASP A 174 -12.13 -5.10 -29.78
N GLY A 175 -11.88 -3.80 -29.57
CA GLY A 175 -10.81 -3.04 -30.21
C GLY A 175 -10.12 -2.02 -29.31
N PRO A 176 -8.91 -1.59 -29.72
CA PRO A 176 -8.06 -0.70 -28.92
C PRO A 176 -8.52 0.76 -28.86
N ASP A 177 -9.52 1.14 -29.65
CA ASP A 177 -10.08 2.48 -29.81
C ASP A 177 -11.39 2.69 -29.05
N GLN A 178 -11.91 1.65 -28.40
CA GLN A 178 -13.17 1.72 -27.67
C GLN A 178 -13.02 2.42 -26.32
N ILE A 179 -14.08 3.12 -25.93
CA ILE A 179 -14.19 3.75 -24.61
C ILE A 179 -15.12 2.87 -23.75
N VAL A 180 -14.73 2.65 -22.50
CA VAL A 180 -15.50 1.88 -21.52
C VAL A 180 -16.19 2.81 -20.56
N ASP A 181 -17.50 2.65 -20.40
CA ASP A 181 -18.31 3.33 -19.40
C ASP A 181 -18.80 2.36 -18.32
N ALA A 182 -19.47 2.88 -17.31
CA ALA A 182 -19.95 2.14 -16.14
C ALA A 182 -20.83 0.93 -16.53
N ASP A 183 -21.61 1.00 -17.59
CA ASP A 183 -22.50 -0.09 -18.03
C ASP A 183 -21.76 -1.37 -18.43
N ALA A 184 -20.53 -1.24 -18.93
CA ALA A 184 -19.69 -2.37 -19.30
C ALA A 184 -19.01 -3.05 -18.10
N ILE A 185 -19.06 -2.46 -16.91
CA ILE A 185 -18.44 -2.99 -15.70
C ILE A 185 -19.46 -3.80 -14.92
N THR A 186 -19.22 -5.11 -14.80
CA THR A 186 -20.14 -6.09 -14.20
C THR A 186 -19.52 -6.80 -12.99
N GLU A 187 -20.32 -7.40 -12.13
CA GLU A 187 -19.89 -8.01 -10.86
C GLU A 187 -18.93 -9.20 -11.06
N ASP A 188 -19.03 -9.93 -12.18
CA ASP A 188 -18.15 -11.06 -12.51
C ASP A 188 -16.70 -10.65 -12.79
N LEU A 189 -16.45 -9.34 -12.95
CA LEU A 189 -15.11 -8.76 -13.10
C LEU A 189 -14.41 -8.49 -11.77
N ALA A 190 -15.07 -8.69 -10.63
CA ALA A 190 -14.46 -8.53 -9.31
C ALA A 190 -13.17 -9.36 -9.18
N GLY A 191 -12.11 -8.76 -8.63
CA GLY A 191 -10.79 -9.37 -8.48
C GLY A 191 -10.00 -9.56 -9.79
N LYS A 192 -10.52 -9.12 -10.92
CA LYS A 192 -9.84 -9.22 -12.23
C LYS A 192 -9.03 -7.98 -12.55
N ILE A 193 -8.16 -8.09 -13.55
CA ILE A 193 -7.48 -6.98 -14.20
C ILE A 193 -8.17 -6.80 -15.56
N ILE A 194 -8.95 -5.73 -15.69
CA ILE A 194 -9.67 -5.47 -16.93
C ILE A 194 -8.81 -4.65 -17.90
N VAL A 195 -8.91 -4.99 -19.15
CA VAL A 195 -8.29 -4.24 -20.26
C VAL A 195 -9.39 -3.53 -21.03
N THR A 196 -9.25 -2.21 -21.08
CA THR A 196 -10.12 -1.33 -21.87
C THR A 196 -9.41 -0.93 -23.17
N GLY A 197 -10.06 -0.14 -24.02
CA GLY A 197 -9.45 0.36 -25.25
C GLY A 197 -8.77 1.71 -25.07
N ALA A 198 -9.35 2.75 -25.67
CA ALA A 198 -8.79 4.09 -25.68
C ALA A 198 -8.97 4.84 -24.36
N ASN A 199 -9.99 4.53 -23.58
CA ASN A 199 -10.28 5.21 -22.33
C ASN A 199 -11.26 4.40 -21.47
N ILE A 200 -11.25 4.70 -20.17
CA ILE A 200 -12.34 4.36 -19.24
C ILE A 200 -12.85 5.66 -18.63
N THR A 201 -14.17 5.85 -18.55
CA THR A 201 -14.76 7.06 -17.96
C THR A 201 -14.59 7.08 -16.44
N GLY A 202 -14.67 8.26 -15.84
CA GLY A 202 -14.66 8.40 -14.37
C GLY A 202 -15.76 7.59 -13.69
N ALA A 203 -16.95 7.50 -14.29
CA ALA A 203 -18.03 6.65 -13.82
C ALA A 203 -17.65 5.15 -13.88
N GLY A 204 -17.00 4.72 -14.97
CA GLY A 204 -16.47 3.36 -15.12
C GLY A 204 -15.42 3.03 -14.06
N LEU A 205 -14.45 3.93 -13.80
CA LEU A 205 -13.43 3.76 -12.78
C LEU A 205 -14.03 3.66 -11.36
N LYS A 206 -14.98 4.52 -11.02
CA LYS A 206 -15.67 4.48 -9.73
C LYS A 206 -16.41 3.17 -9.53
N LYS A 207 -17.11 2.70 -10.57
CA LYS A 207 -17.81 1.41 -10.50
C LYS A 207 -16.84 0.23 -10.42
N ALA A 208 -15.73 0.26 -11.17
CA ALA A 208 -14.68 -0.75 -11.07
C ALA A 208 -14.13 -0.86 -9.64
N SER A 209 -13.85 0.28 -9.03
CA SER A 209 -13.41 0.36 -7.65
C SER A 209 -14.45 -0.17 -6.65
N ALA A 210 -15.72 0.23 -6.82
CA ALA A 210 -16.83 -0.21 -5.94
C ALA A 210 -17.08 -1.72 -6.02
N LEU A 211 -16.87 -2.34 -7.19
CA LEU A 211 -17.01 -3.79 -7.40
C LEU A 211 -15.74 -4.58 -7.04
N GLY A 212 -14.67 -3.94 -6.60
CA GLY A 212 -13.44 -4.61 -6.20
C GLY A 212 -12.64 -5.19 -7.37
N ILE A 213 -12.66 -4.54 -8.53
CA ILE A 213 -11.78 -4.88 -9.66
C ILE A 213 -10.35 -4.57 -9.24
N SER A 214 -9.44 -5.55 -9.39
CA SER A 214 -8.04 -5.41 -8.95
C SER A 214 -7.28 -4.36 -9.74
N GLY A 215 -7.52 -4.29 -11.06
CA GLY A 215 -6.81 -3.33 -11.88
C GLY A 215 -7.51 -3.01 -13.19
N VAL A 216 -7.15 -1.85 -13.75
CA VAL A 216 -7.59 -1.36 -15.05
C VAL A 216 -6.37 -1.02 -15.88
N VAL A 217 -6.29 -1.57 -17.09
CA VAL A 217 -5.28 -1.22 -18.10
C VAL A 217 -5.99 -0.54 -19.27
N THR A 218 -5.64 0.72 -19.52
CA THR A 218 -6.28 1.57 -20.53
C THR A 218 -5.26 2.25 -21.43
N GLY A 219 -5.61 2.63 -22.63
CA GLY A 219 -4.78 3.43 -23.53
C GLY A 219 -4.55 4.83 -22.96
N GLY A 220 -5.62 5.52 -22.63
CA GLY A 220 -5.56 6.87 -22.05
C GLY A 220 -6.47 7.03 -20.85
N ILE A 221 -6.36 8.19 -20.22
CA ILE A 221 -7.25 8.65 -19.15
C ILE A 221 -7.42 10.16 -19.20
N VAL A 222 -8.65 10.63 -19.11
CA VAL A 222 -8.95 12.06 -19.03
C VAL A 222 -8.58 12.59 -17.65
N ASP A 223 -7.83 13.68 -17.59
CA ASP A 223 -7.30 14.24 -16.33
C ASP A 223 -8.38 14.50 -15.28
N LEU A 224 -9.52 15.03 -15.68
CA LEU A 224 -10.65 15.29 -14.78
C LEU A 224 -11.23 14.00 -14.21
N ASP A 225 -11.33 12.93 -15.00
CA ASP A 225 -11.79 11.62 -14.55
C ASP A 225 -10.82 11.00 -13.55
N LEU A 226 -9.53 11.20 -13.77
CA LEU A 226 -8.49 10.70 -12.89
C LEU A 226 -8.48 11.47 -11.56
N ILE A 227 -8.56 12.80 -11.59
CA ILE A 227 -8.67 13.65 -10.38
C ILE A 227 -9.91 13.28 -9.57
N ASP A 228 -11.05 13.10 -10.24
CA ASP A 228 -12.31 12.71 -9.59
C ASP A 228 -12.26 11.29 -8.98
N PHE A 229 -11.50 10.39 -9.59
CA PHE A 229 -11.23 9.04 -9.06
C PHE A 229 -10.29 9.05 -7.86
N LEU A 230 -9.22 9.84 -7.92
CA LEU A 230 -8.22 9.92 -6.85
C LEU A 230 -8.69 10.77 -5.67
N GLY A 231 -9.53 11.77 -5.92
CA GLY A 231 -9.96 12.76 -4.92
C GLY A 231 -8.94 13.88 -4.67
N TYR A 232 -7.86 13.96 -5.45
CA TYR A 232 -6.82 15.01 -5.37
C TYR A 232 -6.17 15.22 -6.74
N ASP A 233 -5.52 16.39 -6.91
CA ASP A 233 -4.83 16.75 -8.15
C ASP A 233 -3.47 16.02 -8.24
N ILE A 234 -3.19 15.44 -9.41
CA ILE A 234 -1.98 14.68 -9.73
C ILE A 234 -0.70 15.53 -9.58
N GLY A 235 -0.81 16.88 -9.68
CA GLY A 235 0.31 17.80 -9.50
C GLY A 235 0.91 17.86 -8.08
N VAL A 236 0.27 17.24 -7.08
CA VAL A 236 0.63 17.36 -5.65
C VAL A 236 1.30 16.10 -5.09
N ALA A 237 2.12 15.40 -5.85
CA ALA A 237 2.90 14.24 -5.43
C ALA A 237 2.11 12.91 -5.35
N ILE A 238 2.24 12.13 -6.40
CA ILE A 238 1.90 10.70 -6.37
C ILE A 238 3.05 10.00 -5.68
N THR A 239 2.81 9.51 -4.46
CA THR A 239 3.82 8.78 -3.67
C THR A 239 3.83 7.29 -3.97
N GLY A 240 2.82 6.77 -4.70
CA GLY A 240 2.63 5.36 -4.97
C GLY A 240 2.17 4.56 -3.74
N GLN A 241 1.83 5.24 -2.65
CA GLN A 241 1.32 4.62 -1.41
C GLN A 241 -0.15 4.96 -1.14
N GLU A 242 -0.83 5.50 -2.11
CA GLU A 242 -2.24 5.82 -2.01
C GLU A 242 -3.05 4.52 -1.84
N HIS A 243 -3.92 4.49 -0.84
CA HIS A 243 -4.83 3.38 -0.60
C HIS A 243 -5.99 3.38 -1.61
N ILE A 244 -5.66 3.17 -2.88
CA ILE A 244 -6.63 3.07 -3.96
C ILE A 244 -6.97 1.60 -4.14
N PRO A 245 -8.25 1.20 -4.04
CA PRO A 245 -8.64 -0.20 -4.11
C PRO A 245 -8.37 -0.84 -5.48
N THR A 246 -8.40 -0.06 -6.56
CA THR A 246 -8.17 -0.51 -7.94
C THR A 246 -6.94 0.15 -8.53
N THR A 247 -5.98 -0.62 -9.01
CA THR A 247 -4.78 -0.08 -9.68
C THR A 247 -5.10 0.30 -11.11
N LEU A 248 -4.70 1.50 -11.52
CA LEU A 248 -4.84 1.99 -12.89
C LEU A 248 -3.48 2.03 -13.58
N ILE A 249 -3.40 1.43 -14.78
CA ILE A 249 -2.24 1.53 -15.68
C ILE A 249 -2.69 2.19 -16.98
N VAL A 250 -2.02 3.27 -17.35
CA VAL A 250 -2.23 4.02 -18.61
C VAL A 250 -1.06 3.72 -19.53
N THR A 251 -1.33 3.24 -20.74
CA THR A 251 -0.28 2.76 -21.65
C THR A 251 0.21 3.84 -22.61
N GLU A 252 -0.63 4.78 -23.02
CA GLU A 252 -0.28 5.77 -24.06
C GLU A 252 -0.16 7.19 -23.51
N GLY A 253 -1.06 7.62 -22.61
CA GLY A 253 -0.98 8.96 -22.03
C GLY A 253 -2.30 9.52 -21.52
N PHE A 254 -2.30 10.84 -21.29
CA PHE A 254 -3.48 11.54 -20.81
C PHE A 254 -4.41 11.95 -21.97
N GLY A 255 -5.72 11.95 -21.71
CA GLY A 255 -6.78 12.13 -22.68
C GLY A 255 -7.32 10.80 -23.22
N VAL A 256 -8.19 10.88 -24.22
CA VAL A 256 -8.69 9.70 -24.94
C VAL A 256 -7.65 9.28 -25.99
N MET A 257 -6.91 8.21 -25.71
CA MET A 257 -5.81 7.75 -26.57
C MET A 257 -5.97 6.26 -26.91
N THR A 258 -6.12 5.96 -28.19
CA THR A 258 -6.19 4.58 -28.67
C THR A 258 -4.98 3.80 -28.17
N MET A 259 -5.20 2.67 -27.51
CA MET A 259 -4.12 1.77 -27.11
C MET A 259 -3.36 1.29 -28.34
N ALA A 260 -2.03 1.29 -28.28
CA ALA A 260 -1.22 0.77 -29.38
C ALA A 260 -1.64 -0.67 -29.71
N ARG A 261 -1.88 -0.96 -30.99
CA ARG A 261 -2.38 -2.27 -31.43
C ARG A 261 -1.52 -3.41 -30.91
N ARG A 262 -0.20 -3.26 -30.94
CA ARG A 262 0.74 -4.26 -30.40
C ARG A 262 0.50 -4.56 -28.92
N THR A 263 0.23 -3.54 -28.12
CA THR A 263 -0.07 -3.69 -26.69
C THR A 263 -1.41 -4.38 -26.48
N PHE A 264 -2.44 -3.94 -27.21
CA PHE A 264 -3.77 -4.52 -27.15
C PHE A 264 -3.78 -5.99 -27.58
N ASP A 265 -3.17 -6.31 -28.72
CA ASP A 265 -3.13 -7.69 -29.24
C ASP A 265 -2.38 -8.62 -28.28
N LEU A 266 -1.29 -8.13 -27.65
CA LEU A 266 -0.57 -8.88 -26.62
C LEU A 266 -1.46 -9.13 -25.40
N LEU A 267 -2.12 -8.10 -24.85
CA LEU A 267 -3.05 -8.25 -23.72
C LEU A 267 -4.19 -9.21 -24.04
N LYS A 268 -4.75 -9.12 -25.24
CA LYS A 268 -5.79 -10.04 -25.73
C LYS A 268 -5.31 -11.49 -25.82
N SER A 269 -4.08 -11.71 -26.24
CA SER A 269 -3.46 -13.05 -26.27
C SER A 269 -3.21 -13.65 -24.88
N LEU A 270 -3.16 -12.79 -23.85
CA LEU A 270 -2.94 -13.16 -22.45
C LEU A 270 -4.24 -13.21 -21.64
N GLU A 271 -5.40 -13.07 -22.30
CA GLU A 271 -6.69 -13.16 -21.62
C GLU A 271 -6.79 -14.45 -20.80
N ARG A 272 -7.38 -14.34 -19.58
CA ARG A 272 -7.49 -15.40 -18.57
C ARG A 272 -6.16 -15.86 -17.97
N ARG A 273 -5.05 -15.23 -18.29
CA ARG A 273 -3.78 -15.44 -17.59
C ARG A 273 -3.72 -14.57 -16.35
N GLN A 274 -3.00 -15.06 -15.34
CA GLN A 274 -2.65 -14.25 -14.16
C GLN A 274 -1.63 -13.19 -14.53
N ALA A 275 -1.85 -11.98 -14.03
CA ALA A 275 -0.90 -10.88 -14.13
C ALA A 275 -0.70 -10.19 -12.78
N SER A 276 0.47 -9.60 -12.61
CA SER A 276 0.83 -8.71 -11.50
C SER A 276 0.98 -7.30 -12.04
N ILE A 277 0.32 -6.34 -11.43
CA ILE A 277 0.33 -4.93 -11.84
C ILE A 277 0.59 -4.00 -10.67
#